data_55555d390113b925c83f71dba25cd7c9
#
_entry.id   55555d390113b925c83f71dba25cd7c9
#
_cell.length_a   1.000
_cell.length_b   1.000
_cell.length_c   1.000
_cell.angle_alpha   90.00
_cell.angle_beta   90.00
_cell.angle_gamma   90.00
#
_symmetry.space_group_name_H-M   'P 1'
#
loop_
_entity.id
_entity.type
_entity.pdbx_description
1 polymer ?
#
loop_
_entity_poly.entity_id
_entity_poly.type
_entity_poly.pdbx_seq_one_letter_code
_entity_poly.pdbx_strand_id
1 'polypeptide(L)'
;MNAAGFSAAKTPANQAFSNASVCALICAGGKGTRAGFNKNKLLKDVLGIPVLERTMAAFAAAGADEIVVAASPDDFSEIVPLCRKYGATLCEGGATRFFSVHNALAHVRSEIVLIHDGARPFISAEAIATCVESVKKYGSGVCAVPSTDTLATADENGEIFSYPVRANTYRIQTPQGFYLTEIRAAYEKAITENATDFTDDSSVYAAYVRKPKLCAGEEKNIKLTYAEDFRNAFARVGIGVDTHAFGRAQNYIVLGGVRVPSESGLFAHSDGDVLCHAVMDALLSAAGLKDIGHYFPDTDDEWKNADSMKMLAQVTALIREQGFRPANLSAAIQAEKPRLAGYIEAIKKSLAEALNLPETAVGISAGTNEKLGYIGEGKGITANAAVLLEKI
;
A
#
# COMPACT_ATOMS: atom_id res chain seq x y z
N MET A 1 -14.06 35.07 -9.15
CA MET A 1 -14.38 34.95 -7.71
C MET A 1 -13.59 33.79 -7.18
N ASN A 2 -12.62 34.06 -6.27
CA ASN A 2 -11.60 33.15 -5.80
C ASN A 2 -12.23 31.94 -5.10
N ALA A 3 -11.80 30.73 -5.50
CA ALA A 3 -11.97 29.53 -4.70
C ALA A 3 -11.33 29.77 -3.32
N ALA A 4 -12.14 29.88 -2.28
CA ALA A 4 -11.66 29.93 -0.92
C ALA A 4 -11.05 28.56 -0.58
N GLY A 5 -9.78 28.40 -0.92
CA GLY A 5 -8.97 27.29 -0.45
C GLY A 5 -8.94 27.33 1.09
N PHE A 6 -9.10 26.18 1.71
CA PHE A 6 -8.89 26.02 3.14
C PHE A 6 -7.42 26.40 3.44
N SER A 7 -7.16 27.65 3.81
CA SER A 7 -5.90 28.06 4.43
C SER A 7 -5.93 27.58 5.89
N ALA A 8 -5.54 26.32 6.12
CA ALA A 8 -5.26 25.85 7.44
C ALA A 8 -3.88 26.36 7.86
N ALA A 9 -3.83 27.25 8.86
CA ALA A 9 -2.60 27.48 9.61
C ALA A 9 -2.16 26.13 10.20
N LYS A 10 -0.94 25.68 9.87
CA LYS A 10 -0.38 24.42 10.38
C LYS A 10 -0.17 24.50 11.88
N THR A 11 -1.06 23.92 12.65
CA THR A 11 -0.88 23.76 14.10
C THR A 11 -0.07 22.47 14.34
N PRO A 12 1.00 22.47 15.14
CA PRO A 12 1.71 21.25 15.49
C PRO A 12 0.74 20.26 16.17
N ALA A 13 0.77 19.00 15.76
CA ALA A 13 -0.16 17.95 16.24
C ALA A 13 -0.25 17.90 17.78
N ASN A 14 0.86 18.07 18.50
CA ASN A 14 0.92 18.05 19.97
C ASN A 14 0.13 19.18 20.67
N GLN A 15 -0.25 20.26 19.99
CA GLN A 15 -1.07 21.33 20.58
C GLN A 15 -2.57 21.09 20.40
N ALA A 16 -2.98 20.33 19.39
CA ALA A 16 -4.40 20.08 19.12
C ALA A 16 -5.08 19.27 20.23
N PHE A 17 -4.35 18.38 20.89
CA PHE A 17 -4.84 17.54 22.00
C PHE A 17 -4.73 18.19 23.39
N SER A 18 -4.20 19.40 23.51
CA SER A 18 -4.19 20.11 24.80
C SER A 18 -5.60 20.59 25.19
N ASN A 19 -6.00 20.37 26.46
CA ASN A 19 -7.21 20.85 27.09
C ASN A 19 -8.54 20.16 26.73
N ALA A 20 -8.57 19.06 25.99
CA ALA A 20 -9.76 18.21 25.84
C ALA A 20 -9.32 16.77 25.56
N SER A 21 -9.89 15.80 26.26
CA SER A 21 -9.61 14.39 25.97
C SER A 21 -10.26 13.95 24.65
N VAL A 22 -9.52 13.15 23.86
CA VAL A 22 -9.93 12.74 22.53
C VAL A 22 -9.92 11.21 22.42
N CYS A 23 -11.05 10.64 22.00
CA CYS A 23 -11.17 9.22 21.65
C CYS A 23 -11.18 9.04 20.14
N ALA A 24 -10.40 8.07 19.67
CA ALA A 24 -10.54 7.50 18.33
C ALA A 24 -11.51 6.31 18.37
N LEU A 25 -12.70 6.45 17.79
CA LEU A 25 -13.66 5.37 17.63
C LEU A 25 -13.50 4.80 16.22
N ILE A 26 -12.95 3.56 16.12
CA ILE A 26 -12.58 2.93 14.86
C ILE A 26 -13.60 1.85 14.49
N CYS A 27 -14.26 2.02 13.34
CA CYS A 27 -15.22 1.04 12.81
C CYS A 27 -14.49 -0.09 12.08
N ALA A 28 -14.54 -1.30 12.62
CA ALA A 28 -13.84 -2.48 12.11
C ALA A 28 -14.75 -3.67 11.74
N GLY A 29 -16.08 -3.49 11.70
CA GLY A 29 -17.08 -4.57 11.49
C GLY A 29 -17.34 -4.97 10.02
N GLY A 30 -16.59 -4.47 9.05
CA GLY A 30 -16.86 -4.71 7.62
C GLY A 30 -16.38 -6.08 7.12
N LYS A 31 -17.27 -6.92 6.59
CA LYS A 31 -16.98 -8.27 6.05
C LYS A 31 -16.09 -8.31 4.78
N GLY A 32 -15.70 -7.16 4.20
CA GLY A 32 -14.78 -7.09 3.04
C GLY A 32 -15.31 -7.67 1.72
N THR A 33 -16.60 -7.97 1.61
CA THR A 33 -17.22 -8.64 0.45
C THR A 33 -16.96 -7.94 -0.89
N ARG A 34 -16.96 -6.59 -0.92
CA ARG A 34 -16.64 -5.79 -2.12
C ARG A 34 -15.19 -5.91 -2.58
N ALA A 35 -14.27 -6.29 -1.69
CA ALA A 35 -12.87 -6.51 -2.01
C ALA A 35 -12.57 -7.95 -2.44
N GLY A 36 -13.60 -8.83 -2.51
CA GLY A 36 -13.46 -10.23 -2.88
C GLY A 36 -12.72 -11.09 -1.84
N PHE A 37 -12.59 -10.61 -0.60
CA PHE A 37 -11.92 -11.37 0.45
C PHE A 37 -12.93 -12.21 1.25
N ASN A 38 -12.54 -13.43 1.59
CA ASN A 38 -13.33 -14.34 2.44
C ASN A 38 -13.20 -14.00 3.95
N LYS A 39 -12.36 -13.03 4.31
CA LYS A 39 -12.09 -12.55 5.67
C LYS A 39 -12.17 -11.03 5.74
N ASN A 40 -12.23 -10.49 6.96
CA ASN A 40 -12.19 -9.05 7.19
C ASN A 40 -10.95 -8.43 6.55
N LYS A 41 -11.17 -7.52 5.58
CA LYS A 41 -10.09 -6.84 4.85
C LYS A 41 -9.16 -6.01 5.74
N LEU A 42 -9.62 -5.62 6.94
CA LEU A 42 -8.84 -4.82 7.88
C LEU A 42 -7.72 -5.63 8.56
N LEU A 43 -7.81 -6.97 8.50
CA LEU A 43 -6.80 -7.90 8.97
C LEU A 43 -5.76 -8.25 7.89
N LYS A 44 -5.94 -7.73 6.67
CA LYS A 44 -4.94 -7.86 5.60
C LYS A 44 -3.81 -6.87 5.84
N ASP A 45 -2.59 -7.33 5.53
CA ASP A 45 -1.42 -6.48 5.65
C ASP A 45 -1.36 -5.44 4.54
N VAL A 46 -0.97 -4.24 4.92
CA VAL A 46 -0.53 -3.16 4.04
C VAL A 46 0.87 -2.76 4.46
N LEU A 47 1.87 -2.92 3.59
CA LEU A 47 3.28 -2.71 3.92
C LEU A 47 3.73 -3.52 5.15
N GLY A 48 3.32 -4.80 5.24
CA GLY A 48 3.71 -5.72 6.31
C GLY A 48 3.03 -5.51 7.66
N ILE A 49 1.98 -4.67 7.73
CA ILE A 49 1.22 -4.39 8.96
C ILE A 49 -0.27 -4.44 8.63
N PRO A 50 -1.13 -5.09 9.44
CA PRO A 50 -2.57 -5.09 9.24
C PRO A 50 -3.17 -3.70 9.09
N VAL A 51 -4.13 -3.53 8.18
CA VAL A 51 -4.81 -2.24 7.93
C VAL A 51 -5.34 -1.62 9.22
N LEU A 52 -6.02 -2.41 10.05
CA LEU A 52 -6.56 -1.96 11.34
C LEU A 52 -5.45 -1.49 12.28
N GLU A 53 -4.35 -2.22 12.35
CA GLU A 53 -3.22 -1.85 13.18
C GLU A 53 -2.59 -0.53 12.75
N ARG A 54 -2.44 -0.30 11.43
CA ARG A 54 -1.97 1.00 10.92
C ARG A 54 -2.89 2.14 11.31
N THR A 55 -4.19 1.92 11.22
CA THR A 55 -5.18 2.92 11.62
C THR A 55 -5.06 3.23 13.11
N MET A 56 -4.99 2.23 13.99
CA MET A 56 -4.79 2.44 15.43
C MET A 56 -3.46 3.15 15.72
N ALA A 57 -2.37 2.74 15.06
CA ALA A 57 -1.05 3.36 15.20
C ALA A 57 -1.07 4.85 14.85
N ALA A 58 -1.79 5.25 13.78
CA ALA A 58 -1.90 6.65 13.37
C ALA A 58 -2.56 7.51 14.45
N PHE A 59 -3.65 7.04 15.05
CA PHE A 59 -4.32 7.76 16.14
C PHE A 59 -3.51 7.78 17.44
N ALA A 60 -2.89 6.66 17.81
CA ALA A 60 -1.98 6.61 18.96
C ALA A 60 -0.79 7.58 18.79
N ALA A 61 -0.16 7.61 17.62
CA ALA A 61 0.93 8.53 17.32
C ALA A 61 0.49 9.99 17.27
N ALA A 62 -0.77 10.27 16.91
CA ALA A 62 -1.34 11.62 16.96
C ALA A 62 -1.66 12.08 18.39
N GLY A 63 -1.64 11.20 19.39
CA GLY A 63 -1.87 11.54 20.79
C GLY A 63 -3.31 11.34 21.25
N ALA A 64 -4.09 10.46 20.61
CA ALA A 64 -5.43 10.12 21.12
C ALA A 64 -5.34 9.50 22.53
N ASP A 65 -6.13 10.02 23.47
CA ASP A 65 -6.15 9.58 24.88
C ASP A 65 -6.82 8.21 25.03
N GLU A 66 -7.72 7.88 24.10
CA GLU A 66 -8.52 6.67 24.12
C GLU A 66 -8.69 6.12 22.70
N ILE A 67 -8.69 4.81 22.54
CA ILE A 67 -9.03 4.13 21.28
C ILE A 67 -10.11 3.10 21.58
N VAL A 68 -11.23 3.18 20.86
CA VAL A 68 -12.33 2.20 20.91
C VAL A 68 -12.49 1.59 19.52
N VAL A 69 -12.53 0.26 19.46
CA VAL A 69 -12.65 -0.49 18.20
C VAL A 69 -13.96 -1.27 18.21
N ALA A 70 -14.84 -0.99 17.25
CA ALA A 70 -16.07 -1.76 17.03
C ALA A 70 -15.86 -2.80 15.95
N ALA A 71 -15.94 -4.09 16.29
CA ALA A 71 -15.67 -5.18 15.36
C ALA A 71 -16.74 -6.29 15.43
N SER A 72 -16.78 -7.17 14.43
CA SER A 72 -17.57 -8.39 14.51
C SER A 72 -16.98 -9.35 15.54
N PRO A 73 -17.78 -10.05 16.35
CA PRO A 73 -17.29 -11.10 17.24
C PRO A 73 -16.49 -12.19 16.52
N ASP A 74 -16.80 -12.46 15.25
CA ASP A 74 -16.08 -13.44 14.43
C ASP A 74 -14.58 -13.09 14.25
N ASP A 75 -14.23 -11.80 14.36
CA ASP A 75 -12.86 -11.30 14.15
C ASP A 75 -12.13 -11.04 15.47
N PHE A 76 -12.74 -11.25 16.63
CA PHE A 76 -12.18 -10.89 17.94
C PHE A 76 -10.86 -11.58 18.22
N SER A 77 -10.72 -12.86 17.85
CA SER A 77 -9.49 -13.61 18.08
C SER A 77 -8.25 -12.97 17.44
N GLU A 78 -8.43 -12.35 16.26
CA GLU A 78 -7.37 -11.70 15.51
C GLU A 78 -7.19 -10.22 15.93
N ILE A 79 -8.29 -9.54 16.39
CA ILE A 79 -8.27 -8.12 16.77
C ILE A 79 -7.82 -7.88 18.22
N VAL A 80 -8.11 -8.78 19.16
CA VAL A 80 -7.72 -8.64 20.57
C VAL A 80 -6.21 -8.41 20.77
N PRO A 81 -5.29 -9.16 20.09
CA PRO A 81 -3.87 -8.87 20.20
C PRO A 81 -3.49 -7.45 19.75
N LEU A 82 -4.12 -6.96 18.69
CA LEU A 82 -3.90 -5.61 18.18
C LEU A 82 -4.39 -4.55 19.17
N CYS A 83 -5.59 -4.73 19.72
CA CYS A 83 -6.13 -3.84 20.74
C CYS A 83 -5.24 -3.77 21.99
N ARG A 84 -4.73 -4.92 22.47
CA ARG A 84 -3.79 -4.96 23.61
C ARG A 84 -2.52 -4.16 23.37
N LYS A 85 -1.99 -4.20 22.14
CA LYS A 85 -0.76 -3.47 21.77
C LYS A 85 -0.92 -1.94 21.91
N TYR A 86 -2.11 -1.42 21.66
CA TYR A 86 -2.41 0.02 21.70
C TYR A 86 -3.26 0.44 22.91
N GLY A 87 -3.52 -0.44 23.86
CA GLY A 87 -4.39 -0.15 25.00
C GLY A 87 -5.84 0.17 24.60
N ALA A 88 -6.28 -0.32 23.43
CA ALA A 88 -7.60 -0.04 22.88
C ALA A 88 -8.69 -0.91 23.51
N THR A 89 -9.87 -0.33 23.71
CA THR A 89 -11.07 -1.04 24.11
C THR A 89 -11.73 -1.67 22.89
N LEU A 90 -11.92 -3.00 22.88
CA LEU A 90 -12.66 -3.71 21.85
C LEU A 90 -14.12 -3.86 22.29
N CYS A 91 -15.05 -3.54 21.40
CA CYS A 91 -16.48 -3.75 21.62
C CYS A 91 -17.14 -4.43 20.42
N GLU A 92 -18.29 -5.05 20.65
CA GLU A 92 -19.07 -5.65 19.59
C GLU A 92 -19.71 -4.59 18.71
N GLY A 93 -19.53 -4.74 17.38
CA GLY A 93 -20.24 -3.93 16.39
C GLY A 93 -21.72 -4.33 16.29
N GLY A 94 -22.46 -3.55 15.52
CA GLY A 94 -23.87 -3.84 15.24
C GLY A 94 -24.07 -4.41 13.83
N ALA A 95 -25.33 -4.69 13.49
CA ALA A 95 -25.73 -5.23 12.19
C ALA A 95 -25.38 -4.29 11.01
N THR A 96 -25.30 -3.00 11.26
CA THR A 96 -24.89 -1.97 10.28
C THR A 96 -23.78 -1.09 10.86
N ARG A 97 -23.19 -0.23 10.01
CA ARG A 97 -22.21 0.77 10.47
C ARG A 97 -22.82 1.72 11.53
N PHE A 98 -24.08 2.13 11.33
CA PHE A 98 -24.82 2.97 12.29
C PHE A 98 -24.86 2.30 13.68
N PHE A 99 -25.33 1.07 13.78
CA PHE A 99 -25.39 0.35 15.06
C PHE A 99 -24.01 0.03 15.63
N SER A 100 -23.00 -0.17 14.80
CA SER A 100 -21.61 -0.37 15.27
C SER A 100 -21.08 0.88 15.95
N VAL A 101 -21.33 2.07 15.40
CA VAL A 101 -20.96 3.34 16.03
C VAL A 101 -21.77 3.58 17.31
N HIS A 102 -23.08 3.37 17.28
CA HIS A 102 -23.95 3.51 18.46
C HIS A 102 -23.44 2.64 19.63
N ASN A 103 -23.17 1.35 19.38
CA ASN A 103 -22.66 0.44 20.41
C ASN A 103 -21.30 0.92 20.95
N ALA A 104 -20.41 1.37 20.08
CA ALA A 104 -19.08 1.81 20.46
C ALA A 104 -19.09 3.14 21.25
N LEU A 105 -20.02 4.04 20.95
CA LEU A 105 -20.18 5.29 21.69
C LEU A 105 -20.44 5.06 23.18
N ALA A 106 -21.09 3.95 23.58
CA ALA A 106 -21.29 3.59 24.97
C ALA A 106 -19.97 3.34 25.75
N HIS A 107 -18.90 3.00 25.06
CA HIS A 107 -17.58 2.71 25.63
C HIS A 107 -16.65 3.94 25.67
N VAL A 108 -17.00 5.03 24.98
CA VAL A 108 -16.19 6.26 24.92
C VAL A 108 -16.38 7.07 26.21
N ARG A 109 -15.27 7.59 26.76
CA ARG A 109 -15.24 8.42 27.98
C ARG A 109 -14.69 9.83 27.72
N SER A 110 -13.92 9.99 26.64
CA SER A 110 -13.33 11.26 26.26
C SER A 110 -14.38 12.31 25.87
N GLU A 111 -14.03 13.58 26.00
CA GLU A 111 -14.91 14.72 25.68
C GLU A 111 -15.20 14.82 24.18
N ILE A 112 -14.18 14.59 23.35
CA ILE A 112 -14.27 14.60 21.89
C ILE A 112 -14.14 13.17 21.38
N VAL A 113 -15.00 12.77 20.44
CA VAL A 113 -14.90 11.51 19.71
C VAL A 113 -14.63 11.77 18.24
N LEU A 114 -13.63 11.09 17.70
CA LEU A 114 -13.30 11.04 16.28
C LEU A 114 -13.73 9.68 15.72
N ILE A 115 -14.81 9.64 14.97
CA ILE A 115 -15.34 8.42 14.37
C ILE A 115 -14.61 8.20 13.05
N HIS A 116 -13.95 7.04 12.94
CA HIS A 116 -13.07 6.76 11.80
C HIS A 116 -13.30 5.35 11.19
N ASP A 117 -13.28 5.30 9.87
CA ASP A 117 -13.29 4.02 9.16
C ASP A 117 -11.95 3.29 9.34
N GLY A 118 -11.94 2.10 9.92
CA GLY A 118 -10.72 1.28 10.06
C GLY A 118 -10.03 0.96 8.73
N ALA A 119 -10.74 1.15 7.61
CA ALA A 119 -10.22 0.97 6.25
C ALA A 119 -9.47 2.20 5.68
N ARG A 120 -9.16 3.22 6.47
CA ARG A 120 -8.38 4.40 6.05
C ARG A 120 -7.04 4.48 6.81
N PRO A 121 -6.10 3.60 6.52
CA PRO A 121 -4.85 3.48 7.29
C PRO A 121 -3.84 4.59 7.03
N PHE A 122 -4.09 5.49 6.07
CA PHE A 122 -3.13 6.52 5.64
C PHE A 122 -3.48 7.93 6.14
N ILE A 123 -4.34 8.02 7.16
CA ILE A 123 -4.64 9.29 7.83
C ILE A 123 -3.38 9.84 8.51
N SER A 124 -3.12 11.14 8.35
CA SER A 124 -1.99 11.79 9.01
C SER A 124 -2.36 12.39 10.35
N ALA A 125 -1.38 12.60 11.21
CA ALA A 125 -1.53 13.32 12.46
C ALA A 125 -2.01 14.76 12.24
N GLU A 126 -1.66 15.40 11.12
CA GLU A 126 -2.10 16.74 10.75
C GLU A 126 -3.62 16.78 10.46
N ALA A 127 -4.14 15.82 9.70
CA ALA A 127 -5.59 15.74 9.42
C ALA A 127 -6.39 15.41 10.69
N ILE A 128 -5.86 14.55 11.57
CA ILE A 128 -6.46 14.25 12.86
C ILE A 128 -6.53 15.52 13.72
N ALA A 129 -5.40 16.25 13.86
CA ALA A 129 -5.34 17.50 14.61
C ALA A 129 -6.28 18.56 14.05
N THR A 130 -6.35 18.73 12.73
CA THR A 130 -7.27 19.65 12.06
C THR A 130 -8.73 19.33 12.37
N CYS A 131 -9.08 18.03 12.44
CA CYS A 131 -10.43 17.61 12.83
C CYS A 131 -10.73 17.98 14.29
N VAL A 132 -9.81 17.74 15.23
CA VAL A 132 -9.96 18.10 16.65
C VAL A 132 -10.16 19.62 16.83
N GLU A 133 -9.31 20.43 16.18
CA GLU A 133 -9.42 21.89 16.22
C GLU A 133 -10.76 22.39 15.66
N SER A 134 -11.26 21.74 14.59
CA SER A 134 -12.59 22.05 14.05
C SER A 134 -13.71 21.76 15.07
N VAL A 135 -13.61 20.64 15.81
CA VAL A 135 -14.58 20.32 16.89
C VAL A 135 -14.54 21.38 17.97
N LYS A 136 -13.35 21.73 18.47
CA LYS A 136 -13.19 22.78 19.52
C LYS A 136 -13.76 24.11 19.09
N LYS A 137 -13.59 24.49 17.84
CA LYS A 137 -14.01 25.81 17.34
C LYS A 137 -15.49 25.88 16.93
N TYR A 138 -16.03 24.79 16.37
CA TYR A 138 -17.32 24.78 15.68
C TYR A 138 -18.31 23.75 16.22
N GLY A 139 -17.89 22.89 17.16
CA GLY A 139 -18.66 21.77 17.69
C GLY A 139 -18.59 20.51 16.85
N SER A 140 -18.01 20.58 15.64
CA SER A 140 -17.85 19.44 14.76
C SER A 140 -16.70 19.62 13.76
N GLY A 141 -16.14 18.52 13.28
CA GLY A 141 -15.12 18.51 12.25
C GLY A 141 -15.31 17.30 11.33
N VAL A 142 -15.60 17.52 10.05
CA VAL A 142 -15.80 16.46 9.06
C VAL A 142 -14.70 16.57 8.02
N CYS A 143 -13.76 15.64 8.04
CA CYS A 143 -12.70 15.63 7.04
C CYS A 143 -13.28 15.45 5.64
N ALA A 144 -12.88 16.30 4.71
CA ALA A 144 -13.34 16.26 3.34
C ALA A 144 -12.30 16.83 2.38
N VAL A 145 -12.33 16.36 1.13
CA VAL A 145 -11.54 16.91 0.01
C VAL A 145 -12.48 17.40 -1.09
N PRO A 146 -12.15 18.47 -1.81
CA PRO A 146 -12.93 18.93 -2.95
C PRO A 146 -13.07 17.82 -4.00
N SER A 147 -14.24 17.71 -4.64
CA SER A 147 -14.38 16.78 -5.76
C SER A 147 -13.64 17.33 -6.98
N THR A 148 -12.76 16.53 -7.54
CA THR A 148 -12.08 16.82 -8.82
C THR A 148 -12.93 16.43 -10.02
N ASP A 149 -13.84 15.46 -9.83
CA ASP A 149 -14.72 14.93 -10.86
C ASP A 149 -16.00 15.73 -10.97
N THR A 150 -16.62 15.73 -12.16
CA THR A 150 -18.00 16.17 -12.35
C THR A 150 -18.91 15.06 -11.83
N LEU A 151 -19.73 15.38 -10.82
CA LEU A 151 -20.72 14.47 -10.27
C LEU A 151 -22.10 14.74 -10.89
N ALA A 152 -22.90 13.71 -11.01
CA ALA A 152 -24.29 13.77 -11.41
C ALA A 152 -25.14 12.97 -10.43
N THR A 153 -26.39 13.39 -10.22
CA THR A 153 -27.40 12.57 -9.59
C THR A 153 -28.34 12.03 -10.67
N ALA A 154 -28.62 10.72 -10.59
CA ALA A 154 -29.47 10.04 -11.56
C ALA A 154 -30.58 9.26 -10.84
N ASP A 155 -31.66 8.97 -11.54
CA ASP A 155 -32.73 8.11 -11.07
C ASP A 155 -32.36 6.61 -11.20
N GLU A 156 -33.32 5.74 -10.88
CA GLU A 156 -33.15 4.26 -10.95
C GLU A 156 -32.96 3.73 -12.37
N ASN A 157 -33.34 4.50 -13.41
CA ASN A 157 -33.18 4.16 -14.82
C ASN A 157 -31.85 4.65 -15.38
N GLY A 158 -31.06 5.39 -14.58
CA GLY A 158 -29.79 5.99 -14.98
C GLY A 158 -29.94 7.33 -15.70
N GLU A 159 -31.14 7.95 -15.70
CA GLU A 159 -31.36 9.28 -16.27
C GLU A 159 -30.87 10.35 -15.29
N ILE A 160 -29.99 11.23 -15.79
CA ILE A 160 -29.38 12.30 -14.98
C ILE A 160 -30.42 13.43 -14.80
N PHE A 161 -30.75 13.77 -13.56
CA PHE A 161 -31.66 14.85 -13.25
C PHE A 161 -30.98 16.08 -12.62
N SER A 162 -29.76 15.96 -12.10
CA SER A 162 -29.02 17.16 -11.66
C SER A 162 -27.50 16.98 -11.70
N TYR A 163 -26.80 18.11 -11.76
CA TYR A 163 -25.36 18.21 -11.64
C TYR A 163 -25.02 19.10 -10.45
N PRO A 164 -24.48 18.56 -9.35
CA PRO A 164 -24.00 19.37 -8.23
C PRO A 164 -22.93 20.37 -8.67
N VAL A 165 -22.97 21.57 -8.12
CA VAL A 165 -21.96 22.60 -8.40
C VAL A 165 -20.61 22.13 -7.87
N ARG A 166 -19.67 21.80 -8.78
CA ARG A 166 -18.35 21.21 -8.43
C ARG A 166 -17.59 22.02 -7.38
N ALA A 167 -17.64 23.35 -7.43
CA ALA A 167 -16.97 24.22 -6.46
C ALA A 167 -17.48 24.05 -5.02
N ASN A 168 -18.70 23.51 -4.85
CA ASN A 168 -19.34 23.28 -3.54
C ASN A 168 -19.49 21.80 -3.21
N THR A 169 -18.87 20.92 -4.01
CA THR A 169 -19.00 19.47 -3.87
C THR A 169 -17.72 18.87 -3.28
N TYR A 170 -17.88 18.07 -2.25
CA TYR A 170 -16.78 17.48 -1.50
C TYR A 170 -16.95 15.97 -1.38
N ARG A 171 -15.83 15.24 -1.42
CA ARG A 171 -15.77 13.83 -1.03
C ARG A 171 -15.56 13.77 0.47
N ILE A 172 -16.56 13.27 1.21
CA ILE A 172 -16.51 13.12 2.65
C ILE A 172 -15.56 11.98 3.01
N GLN A 173 -14.71 12.24 3.98
CA GLN A 173 -13.78 11.28 4.56
C GLN A 173 -14.09 11.09 6.05
N THR A 174 -13.30 10.29 6.71
CA THR A 174 -13.17 10.21 8.16
C THR A 174 -11.72 10.52 8.57
N PRO A 175 -11.44 11.03 9.78
CA PRO A 175 -12.35 11.11 10.93
C PRO A 175 -13.45 12.15 10.75
N GLN A 176 -14.56 11.86 11.44
CA GLN A 176 -15.64 12.79 11.70
C GLN A 176 -15.69 13.03 13.20
N GLY A 177 -15.42 14.24 13.64
CA GLY A 177 -15.24 14.61 15.03
C GLY A 177 -16.44 15.37 15.59
N PHE A 178 -16.78 15.08 16.84
CA PHE A 178 -17.90 15.66 17.55
C PHE A 178 -17.64 15.69 19.06
N TYR A 179 -18.34 16.55 19.80
CA TYR A 179 -18.49 16.38 21.23
C TYR A 179 -19.30 15.10 21.53
N LEU A 180 -18.80 14.27 22.42
CA LEU A 180 -19.40 12.98 22.76
C LEU A 180 -20.86 13.09 23.16
N THR A 181 -21.20 14.08 24.01
CA THR A 181 -22.57 14.28 24.50
C THR A 181 -23.56 14.59 23.39
N GLU A 182 -23.12 15.39 22.39
CA GLU A 182 -23.96 15.78 21.27
C GLU A 182 -24.23 14.64 20.31
N ILE A 183 -23.15 13.93 19.87
CA ILE A 183 -23.32 12.84 18.92
C ILE A 183 -24.03 11.63 19.53
N ARG A 184 -23.77 11.32 20.80
CA ARG A 184 -24.49 10.26 21.52
C ARG A 184 -26.00 10.56 21.59
N ALA A 185 -26.39 11.77 21.99
CA ALA A 185 -27.79 12.18 21.99
C ALA A 185 -28.45 12.12 20.61
N ALA A 186 -27.70 12.47 19.54
CA ALA A 186 -28.18 12.37 18.17
C ALA A 186 -28.49 10.92 17.76
N TYR A 187 -27.59 9.98 18.10
CA TYR A 187 -27.80 8.56 17.83
C TYR A 187 -29.00 7.99 18.61
N GLU A 188 -29.14 8.30 19.90
CA GLU A 188 -30.28 7.87 20.72
C GLU A 188 -31.61 8.38 20.15
N LYS A 189 -31.61 9.62 19.71
CA LYS A 189 -32.81 10.20 19.11
C LYS A 189 -33.16 9.54 17.77
N ALA A 190 -32.18 9.29 16.94
CA ALA A 190 -32.36 8.58 15.68
C ALA A 190 -32.96 7.18 15.89
N ILE A 191 -32.48 6.43 16.89
CA ILE A 191 -33.03 5.12 17.26
C ILE A 191 -34.47 5.24 17.74
N THR A 192 -34.76 6.20 18.61
CA THR A 192 -36.11 6.42 19.15
C THR A 192 -37.12 6.73 18.02
N GLU A 193 -36.68 7.41 16.98
CA GLU A 193 -37.49 7.76 15.81
C GLU A 193 -37.48 6.69 14.72
N ASN A 194 -36.77 5.54 14.92
CA ASN A 194 -36.56 4.49 13.93
C ASN A 194 -35.88 5.01 12.64
N ALA A 195 -35.17 6.13 12.71
CA ALA A 195 -34.42 6.71 11.60
C ALA A 195 -32.95 6.23 11.66
N THR A 196 -32.68 5.03 11.12
CA THR A 196 -31.35 4.37 11.21
C THR A 196 -30.64 4.23 9.87
N ASP A 197 -31.23 4.73 8.79
CA ASP A 197 -30.68 4.68 7.43
C ASP A 197 -29.86 5.94 7.12
N PHE A 198 -28.79 6.12 7.89
CA PHE A 198 -27.82 7.18 7.67
C PHE A 198 -26.54 6.63 7.01
N THR A 199 -26.00 7.38 6.06
CA THR A 199 -24.79 6.97 5.31
C THR A 199 -23.50 7.20 6.10
N ASP A 200 -23.49 8.21 6.99
CA ASP A 200 -22.33 8.58 7.81
C ASP A 200 -22.74 9.31 9.10
N ASP A 201 -21.77 9.59 9.98
CA ASP A 201 -22.00 10.17 11.30
C ASP A 201 -22.37 11.66 11.20
N SER A 202 -21.83 12.34 10.18
CA SER A 202 -22.14 13.75 9.95
C SER A 202 -23.60 13.98 9.55
N SER A 203 -24.21 13.02 8.87
CA SER A 203 -25.64 13.07 8.51
C SER A 203 -26.55 12.87 9.71
N VAL A 204 -26.17 11.98 10.65
CA VAL A 204 -26.87 11.85 11.96
C VAL A 204 -26.78 13.15 12.74
N TYR A 205 -25.58 13.72 12.84
CA TYR A 205 -25.36 14.99 13.54
C TYR A 205 -26.15 16.15 12.92
N ALA A 206 -26.20 16.21 11.58
CA ALA A 206 -26.94 17.23 10.85
C ALA A 206 -28.45 17.16 11.08
N ALA A 207 -29.00 15.95 11.25
CA ALA A 207 -30.44 15.74 11.47
C ALA A 207 -30.89 16.18 12.88
N TYR A 208 -30.04 15.97 13.90
CA TYR A 208 -30.50 16.07 15.28
C TYR A 208 -29.79 17.13 16.13
N VAL A 209 -28.68 17.70 15.64
CA VAL A 209 -27.93 18.71 16.40
C VAL A 209 -27.85 20.01 15.62
N ARG A 210 -27.01 20.07 14.60
CA ARG A 210 -26.82 21.24 13.71
C ARG A 210 -26.00 20.83 12.47
N LYS A 211 -25.94 21.71 11.48
CA LYS A 211 -25.11 21.51 10.28
C LYS A 211 -23.66 21.35 10.69
N PRO A 212 -22.99 20.21 10.37
CA PRO A 212 -21.61 19.98 10.72
C PRO A 212 -20.66 20.85 9.88
N LYS A 213 -19.45 21.09 10.39
CA LYS A 213 -18.43 21.88 9.74
C LYS A 213 -17.44 20.96 9.00
N LEU A 214 -17.18 21.24 7.72
CA LEU A 214 -16.09 20.58 7.01
C LEU A 214 -14.74 21.09 7.50
N CYS A 215 -13.76 20.20 7.56
CA CYS A 215 -12.35 20.50 7.76
C CYS A 215 -11.51 19.83 6.67
N ALA A 216 -10.25 20.27 6.54
CA ALA A 216 -9.37 19.76 5.49
C ALA A 216 -9.10 18.25 5.68
N GLY A 217 -9.45 17.46 4.68
CA GLY A 217 -9.02 16.07 4.50
C GLY A 217 -7.77 15.98 3.63
N GLU A 218 -7.40 14.78 3.23
CA GLU A 218 -6.22 14.50 2.42
C GLU A 218 -6.51 13.50 1.31
N GLU A 219 -5.97 13.73 0.11
CA GLU A 219 -6.14 12.80 -1.00
C GLU A 219 -5.57 11.41 -0.68
N LYS A 220 -4.44 11.33 0.05
CA LYS A 220 -3.83 10.06 0.49
C LYS A 220 -4.66 9.30 1.54
N ASN A 221 -5.64 9.95 2.21
CA ASN A 221 -6.54 9.31 3.18
C ASN A 221 -7.64 8.51 2.45
N ILE A 222 -7.23 7.62 1.57
CA ILE A 222 -8.11 6.76 0.79
C ILE A 222 -8.77 5.70 1.68
N LYS A 223 -9.98 5.27 1.29
CA LYS A 223 -10.66 4.13 1.91
C LYS A 223 -10.35 2.88 1.09
N LEU A 224 -9.61 1.95 1.66
CA LEU A 224 -9.33 0.66 1.03
C LEU A 224 -10.64 -0.13 0.90
N THR A 225 -11.22 -0.17 -0.30
CA THR A 225 -12.55 -0.73 -0.55
C THR A 225 -12.49 -1.90 -1.51
N TYR A 226 -11.70 -1.81 -2.57
CA TYR A 226 -11.55 -2.80 -3.63
C TYR A 226 -10.19 -3.49 -3.53
N ALA A 227 -10.04 -4.65 -4.18
CA ALA A 227 -8.76 -5.37 -4.21
C ALA A 227 -7.62 -4.53 -4.78
N GLU A 228 -7.92 -3.65 -5.75
CA GLU A 228 -6.96 -2.74 -6.38
C GLU A 228 -6.37 -1.73 -5.40
N ASP A 229 -7.14 -1.25 -4.42
CA ASP A 229 -6.65 -0.33 -3.40
C ASP A 229 -5.51 -0.95 -2.59
N PHE A 230 -5.54 -2.27 -2.42
CA PHE A 230 -4.49 -3.02 -1.72
C PHE A 230 -3.27 -3.25 -2.61
N ARG A 231 -3.41 -3.38 -3.92
CA ARG A 231 -2.29 -3.57 -4.85
C ARG A 231 -1.41 -2.32 -4.93
N ASN A 232 -2.01 -1.15 -5.07
CA ASN A 232 -1.30 0.12 -5.20
C ASN A 232 -0.51 0.53 -3.94
N ALA A 233 -0.79 -0.10 -2.79
CA ALA A 233 -0.09 0.16 -1.53
C ALA A 233 1.18 -0.72 -1.34
N PHE A 234 1.54 -1.60 -2.31
CA PHE A 234 2.56 -2.62 -2.15
C PHE A 234 3.53 -2.69 -3.32
N ALA A 235 4.34 -1.69 -3.47
CA ALA A 235 5.53 -1.81 -4.31
C ALA A 235 6.75 -2.16 -3.43
N ARG A 236 7.49 -3.20 -3.80
CA ARG A 236 8.77 -3.56 -3.19
C ARG A 236 9.86 -3.46 -4.23
N VAL A 237 10.96 -2.84 -3.88
CA VAL A 237 12.15 -2.73 -4.74
C VAL A 237 13.22 -3.68 -4.21
N GLY A 238 13.84 -4.44 -5.10
CA GLY A 238 15.01 -5.23 -4.81
C GLY A 238 16.13 -4.92 -5.81
N ILE A 239 17.35 -5.10 -5.36
CA ILE A 239 18.56 -4.91 -6.14
C ILE A 239 19.36 -6.22 -6.11
N GLY A 240 19.90 -6.62 -7.26
CA GLY A 240 20.82 -7.73 -7.39
C GLY A 240 22.02 -7.33 -8.22
N VAL A 241 23.17 -7.86 -7.88
CA VAL A 241 24.45 -7.62 -8.57
C VAL A 241 25.18 -8.94 -8.67
N ASP A 242 25.63 -9.26 -9.86
CA ASP A 242 26.48 -10.43 -10.07
C ASP A 242 27.66 -10.11 -11.00
N THR A 243 28.76 -10.84 -10.84
CA THR A 243 30.00 -10.63 -11.56
C THR A 243 30.66 -11.96 -11.90
N HIS A 244 30.97 -12.17 -13.18
CA HIS A 244 31.65 -13.35 -13.66
C HIS A 244 32.96 -13.01 -14.38
N ALA A 245 33.99 -13.83 -14.16
CA ALA A 245 35.25 -13.69 -14.86
C ALA A 245 35.21 -14.39 -16.23
N PHE A 246 35.86 -13.80 -17.23
CA PHE A 246 36.14 -14.45 -18.51
C PHE A 246 37.23 -15.53 -18.37
N GLY A 247 37.24 -16.50 -19.28
CA GLY A 247 38.30 -17.51 -19.36
C GLY A 247 37.83 -18.95 -19.57
N ARG A 248 36.53 -19.23 -19.57
CA ARG A 248 36.00 -20.55 -19.91
C ARG A 248 36.23 -20.83 -21.39
N ALA A 249 36.68 -22.05 -21.73
CA ALA A 249 36.93 -22.48 -23.11
C ALA A 249 35.60 -22.63 -23.89
N GLN A 250 35.07 -21.51 -24.35
CA GLN A 250 33.79 -21.38 -25.02
C GLN A 250 33.82 -20.11 -25.86
N ASN A 251 33.18 -20.08 -27.02
CA ASN A 251 33.20 -18.95 -27.96
C ASN A 251 31.91 -18.08 -27.88
N TYR A 252 31.19 -18.14 -26.77
CA TYR A 252 30.01 -17.33 -26.48
C TYR A 252 29.82 -17.13 -24.97
N ILE A 253 29.07 -16.15 -24.62
CA ILE A 253 28.47 -15.94 -23.27
C ILE A 253 26.96 -16.04 -23.37
N VAL A 254 26.28 -16.25 -22.24
CA VAL A 254 24.82 -16.23 -22.14
C VAL A 254 24.42 -15.00 -21.31
N LEU A 255 23.46 -14.23 -21.79
CA LEU A 255 22.89 -13.07 -21.10
C LEU A 255 21.38 -13.04 -21.30
N GLY A 256 20.62 -13.20 -20.20
CA GLY A 256 19.15 -13.28 -20.25
C GLY A 256 18.66 -14.42 -21.15
N GLY A 257 19.36 -15.57 -21.16
CA GLY A 257 19.08 -16.70 -22.01
C GLY A 257 19.56 -16.56 -23.48
N VAL A 258 20.10 -15.41 -23.87
CA VAL A 258 20.56 -15.14 -25.25
C VAL A 258 22.04 -15.43 -25.37
N ARG A 259 22.42 -16.25 -26.37
CA ARG A 259 23.83 -16.51 -26.69
C ARG A 259 24.42 -15.33 -27.45
N VAL A 260 25.49 -14.77 -26.91
CA VAL A 260 26.25 -13.67 -27.49
C VAL A 260 27.67 -14.17 -27.85
N PRO A 261 28.11 -14.11 -29.12
CA PRO A 261 29.47 -14.49 -29.51
C PRO A 261 30.50 -13.71 -28.70
N SER A 262 31.52 -14.41 -28.20
CA SER A 262 32.59 -13.87 -27.37
C SER A 262 33.90 -14.63 -27.60
N GLU A 263 35.03 -14.01 -27.33
CA GLU A 263 36.34 -14.62 -27.41
C GLU A 263 36.53 -15.76 -26.38
N SER A 264 35.81 -15.66 -25.25
CA SER A 264 35.78 -16.71 -24.22
C SER A 264 34.45 -16.69 -23.48
N GLY A 265 34.08 -17.81 -22.85
CA GLY A 265 32.91 -17.88 -21.94
C GLY A 265 33.21 -17.35 -20.54
N LEU A 266 32.20 -17.37 -19.70
CA LEU A 266 32.25 -16.93 -18.31
C LEU A 266 32.46 -18.13 -17.37
N PHE A 267 33.32 -17.99 -16.37
CA PHE A 267 33.44 -18.97 -15.30
C PHE A 267 32.20 -18.88 -14.38
N ALA A 268 31.51 -20.00 -14.24
CA ALA A 268 30.36 -20.14 -13.35
C ALA A 268 30.12 -21.63 -13.07
N HIS A 269 29.36 -21.92 -12.03
CA HIS A 269 28.88 -23.28 -11.77
C HIS A 269 27.71 -23.66 -12.71
N SER A 270 26.87 -22.68 -13.08
CA SER A 270 25.77 -22.77 -14.07
C SER A 270 26.23 -22.55 -15.51
N ASP A 271 25.33 -22.13 -16.39
CA ASP A 271 25.61 -21.68 -17.76
C ASP A 271 26.34 -20.32 -17.83
N GLY A 272 26.47 -19.62 -16.70
CA GLY A 272 27.20 -18.37 -16.56
C GLY A 272 26.41 -17.13 -16.98
N ASP A 273 25.08 -17.18 -16.95
CA ASP A 273 24.24 -16.03 -17.24
C ASP A 273 24.22 -15.04 -16.06
N VAL A 274 25.23 -14.19 -16.00
CA VAL A 274 25.42 -13.17 -14.97
C VAL A 274 24.21 -12.21 -14.85
N LEU A 275 23.50 -11.98 -15.96
CA LEU A 275 22.32 -11.11 -15.95
C LEU A 275 21.12 -11.77 -15.27
N CYS A 276 20.85 -13.05 -15.59
CA CYS A 276 19.80 -13.82 -14.90
C CYS A 276 20.08 -13.94 -13.41
N HIS A 277 21.33 -14.13 -13.01
CA HIS A 277 21.71 -14.20 -11.59
C HIS A 277 21.40 -12.87 -10.87
N ALA A 278 21.81 -11.75 -11.44
CA ALA A 278 21.48 -10.44 -10.89
C ALA A 278 19.96 -10.19 -10.81
N VAL A 279 19.19 -10.63 -11.82
CA VAL A 279 17.72 -10.52 -11.82
C VAL A 279 17.10 -11.41 -10.74
N MET A 280 17.58 -12.64 -10.56
CA MET A 280 17.09 -13.53 -9.50
C MET A 280 17.33 -12.95 -8.10
N ASP A 281 18.53 -12.43 -7.84
CA ASP A 281 18.84 -11.77 -6.57
C ASP A 281 17.99 -10.51 -6.33
N ALA A 282 17.74 -9.72 -7.38
CA ALA A 282 16.85 -8.57 -7.27
C ALA A 282 15.41 -8.99 -6.90
N LEU A 283 14.88 -10.06 -7.51
CA LEU A 283 13.56 -10.62 -7.20
C LEU A 283 13.47 -11.11 -5.75
N LEU A 284 14.44 -11.92 -5.33
CA LEU A 284 14.52 -12.49 -3.99
C LEU A 284 14.66 -11.38 -2.92
N SER A 285 15.55 -10.41 -3.17
CA SER A 285 15.74 -9.23 -2.32
C SER A 285 14.44 -8.43 -2.15
N ALA A 286 13.73 -8.15 -3.25
CA ALA A 286 12.45 -7.44 -3.21
C ALA A 286 11.39 -8.20 -2.38
N ALA A 287 11.39 -9.51 -2.43
CA ALA A 287 10.48 -10.36 -1.66
C ALA A 287 10.88 -10.50 -0.17
N GLY A 288 12.08 -10.04 0.21
CA GLY A 288 12.64 -10.22 1.55
C GLY A 288 13.11 -11.67 1.80
N LEU A 289 13.49 -12.37 0.75
CA LEU A 289 14.02 -13.73 0.76
C LEU A 289 15.55 -13.72 0.76
N LYS A 290 16.16 -14.90 0.93
CA LYS A 290 17.61 -15.07 0.85
C LYS A 290 18.08 -15.03 -0.62
N ASP A 291 19.39 -14.90 -0.85
CA ASP A 291 20.04 -14.85 -2.17
C ASP A 291 19.97 -16.18 -2.95
N ILE A 292 20.37 -16.13 -4.23
CA ILE A 292 20.36 -17.30 -5.12
C ILE A 292 21.26 -18.44 -4.61
N GLY A 293 22.37 -18.16 -3.91
CA GLY A 293 23.27 -19.16 -3.35
C GLY A 293 22.62 -20.03 -2.28
N HIS A 294 21.55 -19.52 -1.63
CA HIS A 294 20.76 -20.31 -0.69
C HIS A 294 19.84 -21.31 -1.40
N TYR A 295 19.23 -20.93 -2.52
CA TYR A 295 18.29 -21.77 -3.26
C TYR A 295 18.96 -22.67 -4.29
N PHE A 296 20.13 -22.28 -4.80
CA PHE A 296 20.88 -22.97 -5.83
C PHE A 296 22.37 -23.03 -5.42
N PRO A 297 22.72 -23.76 -4.37
CA PRO A 297 24.10 -23.81 -3.85
C PRO A 297 25.06 -24.39 -4.90
N ASP A 298 26.21 -23.76 -5.04
CA ASP A 298 27.29 -24.19 -5.95
C ASP A 298 27.94 -25.49 -5.52
N THR A 299 27.68 -25.96 -4.30
CA THR A 299 28.11 -27.25 -3.75
C THR A 299 27.24 -28.42 -4.18
N ASP A 300 26.09 -28.16 -4.81
CA ASP A 300 25.17 -29.19 -5.27
C ASP A 300 25.34 -29.46 -6.78
N ASP A 301 25.67 -30.68 -7.14
CA ASP A 301 25.87 -31.12 -8.53
C ASP A 301 24.61 -31.01 -9.39
N GLU A 302 23.42 -30.88 -8.80
CA GLU A 302 22.17 -30.64 -9.52
C GLU A 302 22.22 -29.36 -10.34
N TRP A 303 22.91 -28.34 -9.82
CA TRP A 303 22.99 -27.01 -10.46
C TRP A 303 24.19 -26.85 -11.38
N LYS A 304 25.01 -27.87 -11.51
CA LYS A 304 26.18 -27.83 -12.40
C LYS A 304 25.77 -27.75 -13.86
N ASN A 305 26.19 -26.68 -14.54
CA ASN A 305 25.77 -26.30 -15.88
C ASN A 305 24.26 -26.11 -16.05
N ALA A 306 23.53 -25.79 -14.95
CA ALA A 306 22.11 -25.51 -14.99
C ALA A 306 21.82 -24.31 -15.91
N ASP A 307 20.67 -24.37 -16.55
CA ASP A 307 20.12 -23.30 -17.38
C ASP A 307 19.53 -22.22 -16.47
N SER A 308 20.15 -21.03 -16.47
CA SER A 308 19.75 -19.91 -15.59
C SER A 308 18.34 -19.41 -15.87
N MET A 309 17.78 -19.60 -17.07
CA MET A 309 16.39 -19.27 -17.36
C MET A 309 15.41 -20.21 -16.64
N LYS A 310 15.77 -21.48 -16.44
CA LYS A 310 14.98 -22.43 -15.63
C LYS A 310 15.04 -22.06 -14.15
N MET A 311 16.22 -21.66 -13.67
CA MET A 311 16.38 -21.15 -12.29
C MET A 311 15.54 -19.89 -12.06
N LEU A 312 15.54 -18.95 -13.02
CA LEU A 312 14.72 -17.73 -12.99
C LEU A 312 13.21 -18.06 -12.94
N ALA A 313 12.78 -19.08 -13.69
CA ALA A 313 11.39 -19.53 -13.64
C ALA A 313 11.00 -20.07 -12.24
N GLN A 314 11.90 -20.80 -11.56
CA GLN A 314 11.68 -21.28 -10.18
C GLN A 314 11.63 -20.11 -9.20
N VAL A 315 12.55 -19.14 -9.29
CA VAL A 315 12.50 -17.92 -8.47
C VAL A 315 11.20 -17.16 -8.68
N THR A 316 10.75 -17.01 -9.94
CA THR A 316 9.49 -16.33 -10.25
C THR A 316 8.29 -17.06 -9.65
N ALA A 317 8.29 -18.39 -9.65
CA ALA A 317 7.25 -19.20 -8.99
C ALA A 317 7.28 -18.98 -7.46
N LEU A 318 8.48 -19.02 -6.85
CA LEU A 318 8.66 -18.76 -5.41
C LEU A 318 8.14 -17.36 -5.02
N ILE A 319 8.45 -16.32 -5.81
CA ILE A 319 7.94 -14.96 -5.59
C ILE A 319 6.41 -14.93 -5.65
N ARG A 320 5.81 -15.69 -6.57
CA ARG A 320 4.35 -15.78 -6.71
C ARG A 320 3.71 -16.49 -5.49
N GLU A 321 4.33 -17.52 -4.95
CA GLU A 321 3.88 -18.20 -3.72
C GLU A 321 3.90 -17.24 -2.51
N GLN A 322 4.84 -16.28 -2.48
CA GLN A 322 4.86 -15.20 -1.48
C GLN A 322 3.80 -14.11 -1.73
N GLY A 323 2.97 -14.25 -2.77
CA GLY A 323 1.90 -13.30 -3.10
C GLY A 323 2.39 -12.06 -3.85
N PHE A 324 3.52 -12.14 -4.57
CA PHE A 324 4.07 -11.05 -5.36
C PHE A 324 4.23 -11.44 -6.83
N ARG A 325 4.30 -10.43 -7.69
CA ARG A 325 4.70 -10.57 -9.08
C ARG A 325 5.63 -9.42 -9.50
N PRO A 326 6.52 -9.63 -10.46
CA PRO A 326 7.27 -8.54 -11.06
C PRO A 326 6.34 -7.53 -11.74
N ALA A 327 6.64 -6.23 -11.59
CA ALA A 327 5.95 -5.13 -12.26
C ALA A 327 6.87 -4.38 -13.22
N ASN A 328 8.18 -4.36 -12.92
CA ASN A 328 9.20 -3.71 -13.73
C ASN A 328 10.56 -4.36 -13.49
N LEU A 329 11.41 -4.41 -14.52
CA LEU A 329 12.81 -4.75 -14.45
C LEU A 329 13.65 -3.66 -15.11
N SER A 330 14.69 -3.20 -14.44
CA SER A 330 15.74 -2.37 -15.01
C SER A 330 17.09 -3.02 -14.75
N ALA A 331 17.89 -3.24 -15.79
CA ALA A 331 19.21 -3.83 -15.65
C ALA A 331 20.27 -3.09 -16.46
N ALA A 332 21.48 -3.08 -15.92
CA ALA A 332 22.67 -2.49 -16.54
C ALA A 332 23.79 -3.52 -16.58
N ILE A 333 24.37 -3.72 -17.76
CA ILE A 333 25.48 -4.64 -18.00
C ILE A 333 26.74 -3.82 -18.24
N GLN A 334 27.82 -4.14 -17.56
CA GLN A 334 29.12 -3.50 -17.69
C GLN A 334 30.13 -4.50 -18.24
N ALA A 335 30.60 -4.28 -19.48
CA ALA A 335 31.57 -5.12 -20.16
C ALA A 335 32.33 -4.34 -21.24
N GLU A 336 33.63 -4.52 -21.33
CA GLU A 336 34.42 -3.97 -22.45
C GLU A 336 34.17 -4.73 -23.75
N LYS A 337 33.98 -6.03 -23.65
CA LYS A 337 33.64 -6.96 -24.72
C LYS A 337 32.76 -8.09 -24.19
N PRO A 338 31.92 -8.72 -25.07
CA PRO A 338 31.60 -8.34 -26.45
C PRO A 338 30.72 -7.10 -26.54
N ARG A 339 30.56 -6.52 -27.75
CA ARG A 339 29.59 -5.44 -27.98
C ARG A 339 28.18 -5.98 -27.93
N LEU A 340 27.35 -5.43 -27.00
CA LEU A 340 26.02 -5.95 -26.69
C LEU A 340 24.88 -5.27 -27.44
N ALA A 341 25.13 -4.13 -28.12
CA ALA A 341 24.07 -3.30 -28.75
C ALA A 341 23.13 -4.09 -29.67
N GLY A 342 23.68 -5.06 -30.45
CA GLY A 342 22.86 -5.87 -31.35
C GLY A 342 22.03 -6.97 -30.69
N TYR A 343 22.18 -7.19 -29.37
CA TYR A 343 21.54 -8.28 -28.64
C TYR A 343 20.55 -7.77 -27.58
N ILE A 344 20.55 -6.46 -27.27
CA ILE A 344 19.73 -5.86 -26.21
C ILE A 344 18.25 -6.18 -26.38
N GLU A 345 17.69 -6.03 -27.59
CA GLU A 345 16.27 -6.29 -27.83
C GLU A 345 15.92 -7.78 -27.65
N ALA A 346 16.79 -8.70 -28.05
CA ALA A 346 16.59 -10.13 -27.85
C ALA A 346 16.64 -10.50 -26.35
N ILE A 347 17.60 -9.93 -25.61
CA ILE A 347 17.73 -10.11 -24.15
C ILE A 347 16.50 -9.58 -23.44
N LYS A 348 16.08 -8.38 -23.79
CA LYS A 348 14.88 -7.72 -23.25
C LYS A 348 13.64 -8.58 -23.45
N LYS A 349 13.40 -9.05 -24.67
CA LYS A 349 12.28 -9.91 -25.01
C LYS A 349 12.30 -11.22 -24.20
N SER A 350 13.45 -11.90 -24.13
CA SER A 350 13.61 -13.14 -23.38
C SER A 350 13.29 -12.98 -21.90
N LEU A 351 13.80 -11.91 -21.24
CA LEU A 351 13.51 -11.63 -19.84
C LEU A 351 12.06 -11.19 -19.61
N ALA A 352 11.48 -10.43 -20.53
CA ALA A 352 10.07 -10.03 -20.46
C ALA A 352 9.14 -11.26 -20.47
N GLU A 353 9.40 -12.22 -21.37
CA GLU A 353 8.67 -13.48 -21.45
C GLU A 353 8.82 -14.30 -20.15
N ALA A 354 10.06 -14.48 -19.65
CA ALA A 354 10.34 -15.24 -18.43
C ALA A 354 9.68 -14.65 -17.18
N LEU A 355 9.58 -13.33 -17.09
CA LEU A 355 8.99 -12.60 -15.96
C LEU A 355 7.48 -12.33 -16.13
N ASN A 356 6.92 -12.72 -17.29
CA ASN A 356 5.53 -12.39 -17.66
C ASN A 356 5.25 -10.88 -17.59
N LEU A 357 6.19 -10.08 -18.14
CA LEU A 357 6.12 -8.63 -18.24
C LEU A 357 5.92 -8.21 -19.71
N PRO A 358 5.25 -7.08 -19.95
CA PRO A 358 5.33 -6.46 -21.27
C PRO A 358 6.76 -5.96 -21.53
N GLU A 359 7.25 -6.02 -22.76
CA GLU A 359 8.60 -5.55 -23.09
C GLU A 359 8.85 -4.08 -22.68
N THR A 360 7.80 -3.26 -22.65
CA THR A 360 7.87 -1.86 -22.20
C THR A 360 8.19 -1.71 -20.70
N ALA A 361 8.00 -2.76 -19.89
CA ALA A 361 8.34 -2.78 -18.47
C ALA A 361 9.74 -3.33 -18.19
N VAL A 362 10.50 -3.70 -19.22
CA VAL A 362 11.87 -4.18 -19.11
C VAL A 362 12.82 -3.19 -19.76
N GLY A 363 13.74 -2.63 -18.98
CA GLY A 363 14.82 -1.77 -19.43
C GLY A 363 16.17 -2.48 -19.32
N ILE A 364 16.91 -2.57 -20.43
CA ILE A 364 18.26 -3.13 -20.45
C ILE A 364 19.21 -2.09 -21.05
N SER A 365 20.29 -1.80 -20.33
CA SER A 365 21.39 -0.97 -20.82
C SER A 365 22.70 -1.74 -20.76
N ALA A 366 23.64 -1.38 -21.62
CA ALA A 366 25.00 -1.92 -21.60
C ALA A 366 26.00 -0.80 -21.83
N GLY A 367 27.10 -0.83 -21.10
CA GLY A 367 28.16 0.15 -21.21
C GLY A 367 29.54 -0.44 -20.93
N THR A 368 30.59 0.29 -21.32
CA THR A 368 31.97 -0.01 -20.93
C THR A 368 32.27 0.57 -19.55
N ASN A 369 33.40 0.19 -18.99
CA ASN A 369 33.90 0.78 -17.73
C ASN A 369 35.06 1.75 -17.98
N GLU A 370 35.14 2.33 -19.19
CA GLU A 370 36.16 3.32 -19.61
C GLU A 370 37.61 2.84 -19.31
N LYS A 371 37.84 1.55 -19.49
CA LYS A 371 39.12 0.87 -19.22
C LYS A 371 39.52 0.87 -17.72
N LEU A 372 38.61 1.14 -16.81
CA LEU A 372 38.89 1.14 -15.37
C LEU A 372 38.57 -0.22 -14.75
N GLY A 373 39.47 -0.66 -13.85
CA GLY A 373 39.28 -1.87 -13.04
C GLY A 373 39.24 -3.15 -13.89
N TYR A 374 38.80 -4.25 -13.26
CA TYR A 374 38.78 -5.58 -13.88
C TYR A 374 37.85 -5.67 -15.12
N ILE A 375 36.76 -4.90 -15.15
CA ILE A 375 35.87 -4.79 -16.30
C ILE A 375 36.61 -4.10 -17.45
N GLY A 376 37.24 -2.95 -17.18
CA GLY A 376 37.99 -2.18 -18.15
C GLY A 376 39.21 -2.90 -18.68
N GLU A 377 39.78 -3.83 -17.91
CA GLU A 377 40.84 -4.75 -18.33
C GLU A 377 40.33 -5.96 -19.14
N GLY A 378 39.02 -6.09 -19.29
CA GLY A 378 38.41 -7.23 -20.01
C GLY A 378 38.48 -8.54 -19.25
N LYS A 379 38.67 -8.52 -17.92
CA LYS A 379 38.80 -9.72 -17.08
C LYS A 379 37.45 -10.30 -16.65
N GLY A 380 36.39 -9.52 -16.70
CA GLY A 380 35.05 -9.92 -16.25
C GLY A 380 33.94 -9.03 -16.78
N ILE A 381 32.73 -9.43 -16.47
CA ILE A 381 31.48 -8.75 -16.77
C ILE A 381 30.65 -8.66 -15.49
N THR A 382 29.97 -7.53 -15.28
CA THR A 382 29.07 -7.30 -14.15
C THR A 382 27.68 -6.96 -14.66
N ALA A 383 26.65 -7.52 -14.04
CA ALA A 383 25.27 -7.14 -14.23
C ALA A 383 24.68 -6.60 -12.91
N ASN A 384 23.94 -5.52 -13.04
CA ASN A 384 23.16 -4.94 -11.96
C ASN A 384 21.68 -4.98 -12.36
N ALA A 385 20.81 -5.41 -11.49
CA ALA A 385 19.38 -5.43 -11.74
C ALA A 385 18.61 -4.76 -10.59
N ALA A 386 17.55 -4.04 -10.93
CA ALA A 386 16.57 -3.52 -10.00
C ALA A 386 15.19 -3.99 -10.45
N VAL A 387 14.42 -4.55 -9.53
CA VAL A 387 13.08 -5.08 -9.80
C VAL A 387 12.09 -4.40 -8.88
N LEU A 388 10.95 -4.03 -9.44
CA LEU A 388 9.76 -3.65 -8.70
C LEU A 388 8.83 -4.86 -8.62
N LEU A 389 8.44 -5.26 -7.41
CA LEU A 389 7.39 -6.23 -7.17
C LEU A 389 6.10 -5.53 -6.75
N GLU A 390 4.99 -6.02 -7.23
CA GLU A 390 3.65 -5.67 -6.73
C GLU A 390 2.97 -6.89 -6.14
N LYS A 391 2.01 -6.69 -5.25
CA LYS A 391 1.24 -7.77 -4.63
C LYS A 391 0.19 -8.30 -5.62
N ILE A 392 0.02 -9.64 -5.67
CA ILE A 392 -1.02 -10.30 -6.48
C ILE A 392 -2.38 -10.16 -5.81
#